data_5c3391af11f0d080123b25494b1a93bb
#
_entry.id   5c3391af11f0d080123b25494b1a93bb
#
_cell.length_a   1.000
_cell.length_b   1.000
_cell.length_c   1.000
_cell.angle_alpha   90.00
_cell.angle_beta   90.00
_cell.angle_gamma   90.00
#
_symmetry.space_group_name_H-M   'P 1'
#
loop_
_entity.id
_entity.type
_entity.pdbx_description
1 polymer ?
#
loop_
_entity_poly.entity_id
_entity_poly.type
_entity_poly.pdbx_seq_one_letter_code
_entity_poly.pdbx_strand_id
1 'polypeptide(L)'
;MSTRIGFTAGVTSASSSWNSGTLIFPKVITNLGSGYNPSDGVFTAPRAGVYVFFVNVQGYGTQNIYVDIVLNGATKVRTMVSQGSQEYSDAGPNLAVLSLQKGDRVWITHYSGVGYNTNSGDSITTFSGFLI
;
A
#
# COMPACT_ATOMS: atom_id res chain seq x y z
N MET A 1 -18.77 19.76 11.67
CA MET A 1 -17.36 19.59 11.40
C MET A 1 -17.10 18.24 10.74
N SER A 2 -16.36 18.24 9.68
CA SER A 2 -16.06 16.99 8.97
C SER A 2 -15.10 16.14 9.78
N THR A 3 -15.43 14.85 9.88
CA THR A 3 -14.57 13.85 10.50
C THR A 3 -14.09 12.83 9.48
N ARG A 4 -14.06 13.23 8.22
CA ARG A 4 -13.63 12.36 7.14
C ARG A 4 -12.15 12.03 7.30
N ILE A 5 -11.85 10.76 7.13
CA ILE A 5 -10.48 10.24 7.17
C ILE A 5 -10.31 9.36 5.95
N GLY A 6 -9.29 9.63 5.19
CA GLY A 6 -9.00 8.83 4.01
C GLY A 6 -7.77 9.33 3.28
N PHE A 7 -7.08 8.41 2.62
CA PHE A 7 -5.87 8.76 1.88
C PHE A 7 -5.70 7.87 0.67
N THR A 8 -4.98 8.39 -0.29
CA THR A 8 -4.42 7.64 -1.42
C THR A 8 -3.04 8.17 -1.69
N ALA A 9 -2.08 7.27 -1.79
CA ALA A 9 -0.70 7.62 -2.10
C ALA A 9 -0.11 6.59 -3.06
N GLY A 10 0.84 7.03 -3.88
CA GLY A 10 1.51 6.19 -4.86
C GLY A 10 3.01 6.27 -4.76
N VAL A 11 3.68 5.31 -5.39
CA VAL A 11 5.13 5.36 -5.57
C VAL A 11 5.45 6.36 -6.69
N THR A 12 6.62 6.99 -6.60
CA THR A 12 7.04 8.00 -7.58
C THR A 12 7.84 7.42 -8.73
N SER A 13 8.47 6.27 -8.52
CA SER A 13 9.29 5.60 -9.52
C SER A 13 9.28 4.11 -9.28
N ALA A 14 9.59 3.36 -10.33
CA ALA A 14 9.74 1.92 -10.24
C ALA A 14 11.04 1.56 -9.52
N SER A 15 11.08 0.37 -8.95
CA SER A 15 12.28 -0.21 -8.36
C SER A 15 12.42 -1.65 -8.81
N SER A 16 13.57 -1.99 -9.38
CA SER A 16 13.87 -3.38 -9.76
C SER A 16 14.47 -4.19 -8.61
N SER A 17 14.82 -3.55 -7.50
CA SER A 17 15.62 -4.16 -6.44
C SER A 17 14.98 -4.14 -5.05
N TRP A 18 13.83 -3.49 -4.88
CA TRP A 18 13.17 -3.46 -3.57
C TRP A 18 12.79 -4.87 -3.14
N ASN A 19 13.29 -5.31 -1.97
CA ASN A 19 13.14 -6.69 -1.54
C ASN A 19 12.94 -6.84 -0.02
N SER A 20 12.68 -5.77 0.70
CA SER A 20 12.49 -5.86 2.15
C SER A 20 11.85 -4.59 2.72
N GLY A 21 11.26 -4.72 3.88
CA GLY A 21 10.77 -3.62 4.69
C GLY A 21 9.43 -3.07 4.25
N THR A 22 9.13 -1.89 4.76
CA THR A 22 7.88 -1.18 4.44
C THR A 22 7.97 -0.54 3.07
N LEU A 23 6.92 -0.70 2.27
CA LEU A 23 6.82 0.02 1.00
C LEU A 23 6.34 1.45 1.29
N ILE A 24 7.12 2.42 0.86
CA ILE A 24 6.83 3.83 1.08
C ILE A 24 6.18 4.40 -0.18
N PHE A 25 5.05 5.09 0.00
CA PHE A 25 4.30 5.73 -1.08
C PHE A 25 4.39 7.24 -0.86
N PRO A 26 5.39 7.92 -1.46
CA PRO A 26 5.65 9.32 -1.13
C PRO A 26 4.76 10.31 -1.87
N LYS A 27 4.09 9.89 -2.95
CA LYS A 27 3.21 10.77 -3.72
C LYS A 27 1.81 10.74 -3.14
N VAL A 28 1.49 11.71 -2.30
CA VAL A 28 0.18 11.82 -1.67
C VAL A 28 -0.79 12.49 -2.63
N ILE A 29 -1.88 11.79 -2.96
CA ILE A 29 -2.95 12.32 -3.78
C ILE A 29 -4.02 12.96 -2.89
N THR A 30 -4.36 12.29 -1.80
CA THR A 30 -5.34 12.76 -0.83
C THR A 30 -4.91 12.28 0.56
N ASN A 31 -5.07 13.13 1.57
CA ASN A 31 -4.77 12.74 2.95
C ASN A 31 -5.69 13.50 3.93
N LEU A 32 -6.96 13.12 3.95
CA LEU A 32 -7.97 13.71 4.83
C LEU A 32 -7.76 13.21 6.24
N GLY A 33 -7.70 14.13 7.20
CA GLY A 33 -7.46 13.80 8.59
C GLY A 33 -5.99 13.54 8.93
N SER A 34 -5.10 13.67 7.96
CA SER A 34 -3.63 13.61 8.11
C SER A 34 -3.12 12.33 8.78
N GLY A 35 -3.81 11.20 8.59
CA GLY A 35 -3.40 9.92 9.19
C GLY A 35 -2.24 9.25 8.48
N TYR A 36 -2.06 9.50 7.19
CA TYR A 36 -1.00 8.87 6.43
C TYR A 36 0.28 9.70 6.45
N ASN A 37 1.41 9.03 6.72
CA ASN A 37 2.73 9.66 6.73
C ASN A 37 3.52 9.22 5.49
N PRO A 38 3.77 10.11 4.51
CA PRO A 38 4.48 9.76 3.30
C PRO A 38 5.99 9.53 3.51
N SER A 39 6.52 9.89 4.67
CA SER A 39 7.94 9.68 4.97
C SER A 39 8.25 8.24 5.35
N ASP A 40 7.33 7.54 6.00
CA ASP A 40 7.54 6.16 6.43
C ASP A 40 6.53 5.15 5.86
N GLY A 41 5.52 5.63 5.14
CA GLY A 41 4.51 4.75 4.52
C GLY A 41 3.45 4.24 5.47
N VAL A 42 3.35 4.79 6.69
CA VAL A 42 2.46 4.29 7.74
C VAL A 42 1.23 5.17 7.88
N PHE A 43 0.06 4.52 7.90
CA PHE A 43 -1.19 5.17 8.31
C PHE A 43 -1.39 4.93 9.80
N THR A 44 -1.62 6.01 10.54
CA THR A 44 -1.99 5.95 11.96
C THR A 44 -3.43 6.43 12.11
N ALA A 45 -4.28 5.58 12.69
CA ALA A 45 -5.70 5.88 12.82
C ALA A 45 -5.93 7.09 13.73
N PRO A 46 -6.50 8.19 13.20
CA PRO A 46 -6.79 9.37 14.03
C PRO A 46 -7.92 9.13 15.04
N ARG A 47 -8.77 8.12 14.80
CA ARG A 47 -9.83 7.75 15.72
C ARG A 47 -10.22 6.29 15.53
N ALA A 48 -10.90 5.72 16.52
CA ALA A 48 -11.41 4.36 16.44
C ALA A 48 -12.52 4.26 15.38
N GLY A 49 -12.62 3.12 14.75
CA GLY A 49 -13.67 2.84 13.78
C GLY A 49 -13.29 1.71 12.83
N VAL A 50 -14.15 1.49 11.86
CA VAL A 50 -13.94 0.50 10.81
C VAL A 50 -13.39 1.18 9.58
N TYR A 51 -12.25 0.69 9.12
CA TYR A 51 -11.52 1.25 7.99
C TYR A 51 -11.42 0.23 6.87
N VAL A 52 -11.40 0.73 5.65
CA VAL A 52 -11.09 -0.06 4.45
C VAL A 52 -9.71 0.33 3.98
N PHE A 53 -8.85 -0.66 3.74
CA PHE A 53 -7.53 -0.46 3.16
C PHE A 53 -7.42 -1.22 1.85
N PHE A 54 -6.77 -0.60 0.89
CA PHE A 54 -6.58 -1.16 -0.44
C PHE A 54 -5.15 -0.94 -0.88
N VAL A 55 -4.52 -1.99 -1.41
CA VAL A 55 -3.20 -1.91 -2.03
C VAL A 55 -3.27 -2.46 -3.43
N ASN A 56 -2.57 -1.83 -4.36
CA ASN A 56 -2.32 -2.38 -5.68
C ASN A 56 -0.83 -2.27 -5.94
N VAL A 57 -0.21 -3.39 -6.28
CA VAL A 57 1.21 -3.43 -6.63
C VAL A 57 1.36 -3.99 -8.04
N GLN A 58 2.10 -3.27 -8.87
CA GLN A 58 2.47 -3.74 -10.21
C GLN A 58 3.85 -4.37 -10.15
N GLY A 59 3.99 -5.54 -10.75
CA GLY A 59 5.27 -6.24 -10.81
C GLY A 59 6.26 -5.57 -11.74
N TYR A 60 7.55 -5.75 -11.47
CA TYR A 60 8.64 -5.24 -12.29
C TYR A 60 9.15 -6.33 -13.23
N GLY A 61 9.03 -6.11 -14.54
CA GLY A 61 9.50 -7.06 -15.54
C GLY A 61 8.84 -8.42 -15.39
N THR A 62 9.63 -9.46 -15.29
CA THR A 62 9.17 -10.84 -15.07
C THR A 62 9.28 -11.28 -13.61
N GLN A 63 9.58 -10.36 -12.71
CA GLN A 63 9.79 -10.66 -11.30
C GLN A 63 8.47 -10.80 -10.56
N ASN A 64 8.44 -11.69 -9.57
CA ASN A 64 7.31 -11.84 -8.66
C ASN A 64 7.45 -10.89 -7.48
N ILE A 65 6.33 -10.45 -6.94
CA ILE A 65 6.31 -9.62 -5.73
C ILE A 65 5.09 -9.98 -4.89
N TYR A 66 5.30 -10.14 -3.59
CA TYR A 66 4.26 -10.38 -2.59
C TYR A 66 4.38 -9.31 -1.53
N VAL A 67 3.26 -8.64 -1.23
CA VAL A 67 3.21 -7.64 -0.16
C VAL A 67 2.02 -7.90 0.74
N ASP A 68 2.14 -7.46 1.99
CA ASP A 68 1.12 -7.65 3.02
C ASP A 68 0.56 -6.31 3.47
N ILE A 69 -0.75 -6.28 3.75
CA ILE A 69 -1.36 -5.24 4.56
C ILE A 69 -1.19 -5.66 6.02
N VAL A 70 -0.53 -4.83 6.80
CA VAL A 70 -0.12 -5.12 8.18
C VAL A 70 -0.80 -4.16 9.13
N LEU A 71 -1.36 -4.68 10.22
CA LEU A 71 -1.92 -3.89 11.33
C LEU A 71 -1.06 -4.15 12.57
N ASN A 72 -0.38 -3.11 13.05
CA ASN A 72 0.48 -3.17 14.25
C ASN A 72 1.49 -4.32 14.19
N GLY A 73 2.06 -4.59 13.02
CA GLY A 73 3.04 -5.66 12.83
C GLY A 73 2.48 -7.04 12.49
N ALA A 74 1.15 -7.20 12.50
CA ALA A 74 0.52 -8.48 12.16
C ALA A 74 -0.06 -8.43 10.76
N THR A 75 0.33 -9.39 9.91
CA THR A 75 -0.22 -9.51 8.56
C THR A 75 -1.71 -9.83 8.61
N LYS A 76 -2.49 -9.04 7.88
CA LYS A 76 -3.94 -9.25 7.77
C LYS A 76 -4.32 -9.86 6.43
N VAL A 77 -3.84 -9.31 5.34
CA VAL A 77 -4.05 -9.86 3.99
C VAL A 77 -2.77 -9.73 3.18
N ARG A 78 -2.66 -10.56 2.17
CA ARG A 78 -1.51 -10.58 1.27
C ARG A 78 -1.98 -10.46 -0.16
N THR A 79 -1.24 -9.73 -0.97
CA THR A 79 -1.41 -9.72 -2.41
C THR A 79 -0.14 -10.17 -3.09
N MET A 80 -0.30 -10.68 -4.30
CA MET A 80 0.83 -11.17 -5.07
C MET A 80 0.70 -10.84 -6.54
N VAL A 81 1.85 -10.70 -7.17
CA VAL A 81 1.97 -10.69 -8.61
C VAL A 81 2.95 -11.78 -9.00
N SER A 82 2.50 -12.71 -9.83
CA SER A 82 3.34 -13.77 -10.36
C SER A 82 3.35 -13.63 -11.88
N GLN A 83 4.44 -13.09 -12.43
CA GLN A 83 4.49 -12.74 -13.84
C GLN A 83 5.04 -13.85 -14.73
N GLY A 84 5.85 -14.73 -14.16
CA GLY A 84 6.48 -15.79 -14.93
C GLY A 84 7.30 -15.23 -16.10
N SER A 85 7.04 -15.72 -17.32
CA SER A 85 7.72 -15.25 -18.51
C SER A 85 6.89 -14.28 -19.35
N GLN A 86 5.89 -13.66 -18.77
CA GLN A 86 4.98 -12.76 -19.50
C GLN A 86 5.68 -11.47 -19.92
N GLU A 87 5.29 -10.97 -21.09
CA GLU A 87 5.81 -9.72 -21.62
C GLU A 87 5.12 -8.50 -21.00
N TYR A 88 3.95 -8.69 -20.41
CA TYR A 88 3.14 -7.61 -19.84
C TYR A 88 3.27 -7.60 -18.34
N SER A 89 3.27 -6.38 -17.78
CA SER A 89 3.26 -6.21 -16.34
C SER A 89 1.86 -6.50 -15.78
N ASP A 90 1.80 -7.41 -14.81
CA ASP A 90 0.59 -7.68 -14.05
C ASP A 90 0.56 -6.83 -12.79
N ALA A 91 -0.63 -6.66 -12.25
CA ALA A 91 -0.83 -5.98 -10.96
C ALA A 91 -1.64 -6.89 -10.03
N GLY A 92 -1.34 -6.80 -8.75
CA GLY A 92 -2.03 -7.56 -7.71
C GLY A 92 -2.69 -6.64 -6.71
N PRO A 93 -4.03 -6.52 -6.72
CA PRO A 93 -4.75 -5.76 -5.72
C PRO A 93 -5.20 -6.65 -4.57
N ASN A 94 -5.36 -6.06 -3.40
CA ASN A 94 -6.13 -6.67 -2.32
C ASN A 94 -6.70 -5.60 -1.41
N LEU A 95 -7.73 -5.99 -0.67
CA LEU A 95 -8.50 -5.09 0.19
C LEU A 95 -8.72 -5.76 1.54
N ALA A 96 -8.66 -4.96 2.60
CA ALA A 96 -8.99 -5.43 3.94
C ALA A 96 -9.92 -4.44 4.62
N VAL A 97 -10.92 -4.97 5.33
CA VAL A 97 -11.79 -4.20 6.23
C VAL A 97 -11.31 -4.50 7.65
N LEU A 98 -10.86 -3.49 8.37
CA LEU A 98 -10.22 -3.65 9.67
C LEU A 98 -10.85 -2.72 10.70
N SER A 99 -11.08 -3.26 11.90
CA SER A 99 -11.51 -2.47 13.05
C SER A 99 -10.27 -1.96 13.78
N LEU A 100 -10.14 -0.64 13.87
CA LEU A 100 -8.98 0.02 14.45
C LEU A 100 -9.38 0.80 15.70
N GLN A 101 -8.44 0.85 16.67
CA GLN A 101 -8.47 1.82 17.75
C GLN A 101 -7.67 3.06 17.34
N LYS A 102 -7.92 4.18 17.99
CA LYS A 102 -7.09 5.37 17.80
C LYS A 102 -5.62 5.03 18.06
N GLY A 103 -4.75 5.41 17.13
CA GLY A 103 -3.31 5.15 17.22
C GLY A 103 -2.86 3.85 16.60
N ASP A 104 -3.78 2.98 16.18
CA ASP A 104 -3.40 1.77 15.45
C ASP A 104 -2.75 2.15 14.11
N ARG A 105 -1.78 1.35 13.69
CA ARG A 105 -0.91 1.65 12.54
C ARG A 105 -1.04 0.57 11.49
N VAL A 106 -1.21 1.01 10.23
CA VAL A 106 -1.36 0.11 9.08
C VAL A 106 -0.34 0.53 8.01
N TRP A 107 0.34 -0.45 7.45
CA TRP A 107 1.31 -0.20 6.39
C TRP A 107 1.40 -1.41 5.47
N ILE A 108 2.15 -1.24 4.39
CA ILE A 108 2.40 -2.28 3.40
C ILE A 108 3.84 -2.77 3.57
N THR A 109 4.02 -4.07 3.74
CA THR A 109 5.36 -4.62 3.93
C THR A 109 5.66 -5.71 2.89
N HIS A 110 6.94 -5.86 2.60
CA HIS A 110 7.45 -6.92 1.75
C HIS A 110 7.25 -8.29 2.41
N TYR A 111 6.78 -9.25 1.62
CA TYR A 111 6.76 -10.65 2.05
C TYR A 111 7.76 -11.48 1.25
N SER A 112 7.71 -11.44 -0.08
CA SER A 112 8.56 -12.26 -0.94
C SER A 112 8.71 -11.60 -2.31
N GLY A 113 9.72 -12.01 -3.05
CA GLY A 113 9.98 -11.50 -4.39
C GLY A 113 10.77 -10.19 -4.37
N VAL A 114 10.79 -9.51 -5.50
CA VAL A 114 11.63 -8.32 -5.68
C VAL A 114 11.00 -7.36 -6.68
N GLY A 115 11.10 -6.07 -6.36
CA GLY A 115 10.75 -4.99 -7.27
C GLY A 115 9.27 -4.66 -7.36
N TYR A 116 8.98 -3.51 -7.89
CA TYR A 116 7.63 -3.05 -8.23
C TYR A 116 7.73 -2.03 -9.35
N ASN A 117 6.63 -1.83 -10.06
CA ASN A 117 6.61 -0.92 -11.19
C ASN A 117 5.57 0.18 -11.02
N THR A 118 5.76 1.24 -11.77
CA THR A 118 4.78 2.30 -12.01
C THR A 118 5.23 3.04 -13.27
N ASN A 119 4.32 3.72 -13.94
CA ASN A 119 4.69 4.56 -15.07
C ASN A 119 5.03 5.96 -14.59
N SER A 120 5.95 6.61 -15.28
CA SER A 120 6.32 8.00 -14.98
C SER A 120 5.07 8.88 -15.08
N GLY A 121 4.78 9.60 -14.01
CA GLY A 121 3.61 10.46 -13.93
C GLY A 121 2.29 9.77 -13.58
N ASP A 122 2.26 8.42 -13.59
CA ASP A 122 1.06 7.64 -13.28
C ASP A 122 1.22 6.93 -11.95
N SER A 123 0.18 6.96 -11.12
CA SER A 123 0.16 6.27 -9.84
C SER A 123 -0.52 4.91 -10.02
N ILE A 124 0.28 3.88 -10.27
CA ILE A 124 -0.20 2.51 -10.50
C ILE A 124 -0.03 1.68 -9.24
N THR A 125 1.16 1.66 -8.66
CA THR A 125 1.40 1.01 -7.37
C THR A 125 1.02 1.99 -6.28
N THR A 126 -0.07 1.69 -5.58
CA THR A 126 -0.75 2.63 -4.68
C THR A 126 -1.21 1.96 -3.39
N PHE A 127 -1.40 2.78 -2.38
CA PHE A 127 -1.95 2.40 -1.09
C PHE A 127 -3.02 3.42 -0.71
N SER A 128 -4.19 2.92 -0.36
CA SER A 128 -5.34 3.76 0.00
C SER A 128 -6.02 3.23 1.25
N GLY A 129 -6.69 4.11 1.95
CA GLY A 129 -7.51 3.70 3.09
C GLY A 129 -8.52 4.78 3.45
N PHE A 130 -9.61 4.38 4.09
CA PHE A 130 -10.62 5.34 4.54
C PHE A 130 -11.48 4.77 5.65
N LEU A 131 -12.00 5.65 6.46
CA LEU A 131 -12.96 5.35 7.52
C LEU A 131 -14.36 5.22 6.93
N ILE A 132 -15.03 4.12 7.26
CA ILE A 132 -16.44 3.93 6.91
C ILE A 132 -17.33 4.80 7.79
#